data_beb9e20f700b3baf208bc45db7867d1c
#
_entry.id   beb9e20f700b3baf208bc45db7867d1c
#
_cell.length_a   1.000
_cell.length_b   1.000
_cell.length_c   1.000
_cell.angle_alpha   90.00
_cell.angle_beta   90.00
_cell.angle_gamma   90.00
#
_symmetry.space_group_name_H-M   'P 1'
#
loop_
_entity.id
_entity.type
_entity.pdbx_description
1 polymer ?
#
loop_
_entity_poly.entity_id
_entity_poly.type
_entity_poly.pdbx_seq_one_letter_code
_entity_poly.pdbx_strand_id
1 'polypeptide(L)'
;MTRCLFASDLHGRASRYEALLGAAAAERPAAVFLGGDLLPSGSLPGGGDFLLDWLAPRLERLRERLGAAYPAVLAIFGNDDPRAEEGSLAELERGGLASHAHRRCLDVDGFPVYGYACVPPTPFLLKDWERYDVSRFVDPGSVSPEDGHRTVPVTEAETKWGTIAGDLEALAGQGDVSRAVFLFHAPPYRSALDRAALDGRTVDHVPVDVHVGSIAVRRFVEARQPLLTLHGHVHESARLTGAWQDRIGRTVCLSAAHDGPELALVRFDLERPDEATRELL
;
A
#
# COMPACT_ATOMS: atom_id res chain seq x y z
N MET A 1 2.24 18.03 16.57
CA MET A 1 1.18 17.06 16.17
C MET A 1 1.16 16.99 14.66
N THR A 2 1.64 15.88 14.11
CA THR A 2 1.71 15.64 12.68
C THR A 2 0.57 14.72 12.27
N ARG A 3 -0.63 15.32 12.06
CA ARG A 3 -1.84 14.57 11.67
C ARG A 3 -1.75 14.12 10.23
N CYS A 4 -2.11 12.87 9.98
CA CYS A 4 -2.05 12.23 8.69
C CYS A 4 -3.36 11.50 8.35
N LEU A 5 -3.63 11.38 7.05
CA LEU A 5 -4.69 10.54 6.50
C LEU A 5 -4.06 9.39 5.74
N PHE A 6 -4.67 8.22 5.83
CA PHE A 6 -4.25 7.04 5.08
C PHE A 6 -5.45 6.35 4.45
N ALA A 7 -5.33 6.02 3.17
CA ALA A 7 -6.26 5.25 2.38
C ALA A 7 -5.51 4.25 1.50
N SER A 8 -6.13 3.12 1.19
CA SER A 8 -5.63 2.08 0.30
C SER A 8 -6.77 1.47 -0.49
N ASP A 9 -6.45 0.72 -1.53
CA ASP A 9 -7.42 -0.09 -2.29
C ASP A 9 -8.57 0.76 -2.86
N LEU A 10 -8.22 1.92 -3.42
CA LEU A 10 -9.18 2.87 -3.97
C LEU A 10 -9.79 2.40 -5.28
N HIS A 11 -9.04 1.59 -6.07
CA HIS A 11 -9.46 0.97 -7.33
C HIS A 11 -10.14 1.93 -8.31
N GLY A 12 -9.63 3.18 -8.41
CA GLY A 12 -10.17 4.21 -9.29
C GLY A 12 -11.61 4.64 -8.97
N ARG A 13 -12.15 4.28 -7.82
CA ARG A 13 -13.52 4.63 -7.44
C ARG A 13 -13.61 6.11 -7.09
N ALA A 14 -14.25 6.88 -7.98
CA ALA A 14 -14.39 8.33 -7.84
C ALA A 14 -14.93 8.75 -6.46
N SER A 15 -15.96 8.05 -5.94
CA SER A 15 -16.54 8.35 -4.63
C SER A 15 -15.53 8.27 -3.48
N ARG A 16 -14.66 7.24 -3.49
CA ARG A 16 -13.60 7.08 -2.47
C ARG A 16 -12.58 8.22 -2.53
N TYR A 17 -12.14 8.58 -3.74
CA TYR A 17 -11.23 9.70 -3.93
C TYR A 17 -11.86 11.04 -3.52
N GLU A 18 -13.12 11.28 -3.88
CA GLU A 18 -13.83 12.50 -3.51
C GLU A 18 -14.00 12.62 -1.99
N ALA A 19 -14.32 11.52 -1.31
CA ALA A 19 -14.37 11.47 0.15
C ALA A 19 -13.00 11.77 0.78
N LEU A 20 -11.92 11.14 0.28
CA LEU A 20 -10.55 11.40 0.74
C LEU A 20 -10.12 12.86 0.55
N LEU A 21 -10.32 13.41 -0.65
CA LEU A 21 -9.96 14.79 -0.95
C LEU A 21 -10.83 15.80 -0.16
N GLY A 22 -12.09 15.45 0.08
CA GLY A 22 -12.99 16.21 0.96
C GLY A 22 -12.48 16.26 2.39
N ALA A 23 -12.07 15.12 2.95
CA ALA A 23 -11.47 15.03 4.27
C ALA A 23 -10.14 15.82 4.34
N ALA A 24 -9.26 15.65 3.35
CA ALA A 24 -8.00 16.40 3.28
C ALA A 24 -8.23 17.92 3.22
N ALA A 25 -9.24 18.37 2.48
CA ALA A 25 -9.60 19.79 2.38
C ALA A 25 -10.16 20.35 3.70
N ALA A 26 -10.88 19.56 4.47
CA ALA A 26 -11.48 19.95 5.74
C ALA A 26 -10.47 19.90 6.89
N GLU A 27 -9.68 18.83 6.98
CA GLU A 27 -8.82 18.52 8.12
C GLU A 27 -7.40 19.10 7.98
N ARG A 28 -6.96 19.41 6.74
CA ARG A 28 -5.62 19.97 6.44
C ARG A 28 -4.50 19.14 7.09
N PRO A 29 -4.39 17.84 6.78
CA PRO A 29 -3.36 17.00 7.36
C PRO A 29 -1.96 17.42 6.88
N ALA A 30 -0.92 17.04 7.62
CA ALA A 30 0.47 17.19 7.18
C ALA A 30 0.78 16.28 5.99
N ALA A 31 0.22 15.06 5.99
CA ALA A 31 0.39 14.13 4.89
C ALA A 31 -0.87 13.30 4.60
N VAL A 32 -0.98 12.85 3.34
CA VAL A 32 -1.93 11.85 2.85
C VAL A 32 -1.13 10.68 2.29
N PHE A 33 -1.39 9.49 2.79
CA PHE A 33 -0.75 8.25 2.33
C PHE A 33 -1.73 7.46 1.47
N LEU A 34 -1.27 7.01 0.29
CA LEU A 34 -2.00 6.17 -0.66
C LEU A 34 -1.31 4.81 -0.76
N GLY A 35 -1.94 3.79 -0.22
CA GLY A 35 -1.34 2.49 0.11
C GLY A 35 -1.39 1.43 -0.99
N GLY A 36 -1.61 1.81 -2.24
CA GLY A 36 -1.67 0.87 -3.38
C GLY A 36 -3.08 0.52 -3.81
N ASP A 37 -3.19 -0.17 -4.95
CA ASP A 37 -4.42 -0.47 -5.67
C ASP A 37 -5.24 0.79 -5.91
N LEU A 38 -4.58 1.75 -6.57
CA LEU A 38 -5.10 3.10 -6.77
C LEU A 38 -5.97 3.20 -8.01
N LEU A 39 -5.63 2.45 -9.06
CA LEU A 39 -6.15 2.62 -10.41
C LEU A 39 -7.44 1.84 -10.64
N PRO A 40 -8.29 2.25 -11.58
CA PRO A 40 -9.45 1.46 -11.96
C PRO A 40 -9.01 0.15 -12.63
N SER A 41 -9.71 -0.94 -12.32
CA SER A 41 -9.52 -2.21 -13.03
C SER A 41 -9.98 -2.05 -14.48
N GLY A 42 -9.04 -1.98 -15.41
CA GLY A 42 -9.29 -1.71 -16.84
C GLY A 42 -9.15 -0.24 -17.23
N SER A 43 -9.27 0.03 -18.54
CA SER A 43 -9.15 1.39 -19.09
C SER A 43 -10.33 2.26 -18.69
N LEU A 44 -10.10 3.55 -18.48
CA LEU A 44 -11.18 4.53 -18.33
C LEU A 44 -12.13 4.49 -19.55
N PRO A 45 -13.43 4.75 -19.36
CA PRO A 45 -14.33 5.00 -20.47
C PRO A 45 -13.79 6.16 -21.33
N GLY A 46 -13.41 5.88 -22.58
CA GLY A 46 -12.78 6.86 -23.49
C GLY A 46 -11.26 6.77 -23.59
N GLY A 47 -10.59 5.89 -22.85
CA GLY A 47 -9.15 5.61 -23.01
C GLY A 47 -8.21 6.67 -22.44
N GLY A 48 -8.58 7.35 -21.35
CA GLY A 48 -7.75 8.36 -20.67
C GLY A 48 -6.82 7.77 -19.59
N ASP A 49 -5.86 8.57 -19.18
CA ASP A 49 -4.97 8.30 -18.03
C ASP A 49 -5.66 8.73 -16.72
N PHE A 50 -5.91 7.77 -15.81
CA PHE A 50 -6.60 8.07 -14.57
C PHE A 50 -5.84 9.07 -13.70
N LEU A 51 -4.53 8.92 -13.61
CA LEU A 51 -3.69 9.80 -12.77
C LEU A 51 -3.64 11.21 -13.35
N LEU A 52 -3.43 11.36 -14.65
CA LEU A 52 -3.25 12.67 -15.28
C LEU A 52 -4.57 13.34 -15.63
N ASP A 53 -5.55 12.59 -16.16
CA ASP A 53 -6.79 13.19 -16.66
C ASP A 53 -7.86 13.33 -15.57
N TRP A 54 -7.82 12.46 -14.54
CA TRP A 54 -8.84 12.47 -13.50
C TRP A 54 -8.31 12.94 -12.14
N LEU A 55 -7.20 12.36 -11.63
CA LEU A 55 -6.69 12.67 -10.29
C LEU A 55 -5.93 13.99 -10.23
N ALA A 56 -5.03 14.25 -11.19
CA ALA A 56 -4.19 15.46 -11.20
C ALA A 56 -5.02 16.75 -11.10
N PRO A 57 -6.07 16.98 -11.91
CA PRO A 57 -6.86 18.21 -11.81
C PRO A 57 -7.56 18.38 -10.46
N ARG A 58 -7.82 17.28 -9.74
CA ARG A 58 -8.43 17.30 -8.40
C ARG A 58 -7.41 17.66 -7.32
N LEU A 59 -6.21 17.11 -7.41
CA LEU A 59 -5.09 17.48 -6.55
C LEU A 59 -4.67 18.94 -6.76
N GLU A 60 -4.67 19.44 -7.99
CA GLU A 60 -4.42 20.85 -8.31
C GLU A 60 -5.43 21.76 -7.61
N ARG A 61 -6.72 21.48 -7.75
CA ARG A 61 -7.78 22.23 -7.05
C ARG A 61 -7.63 22.16 -5.53
N LEU A 62 -7.25 21.01 -4.99
CA LEU A 62 -6.97 20.87 -3.55
C LEU A 62 -5.79 21.76 -3.15
N ARG A 63 -4.71 21.76 -3.93
CA ARG A 63 -3.53 22.60 -3.71
C ARG A 63 -3.86 24.09 -3.79
N GLU A 64 -4.62 24.50 -4.79
CA GLU A 64 -5.09 25.88 -4.90
C GLU A 64 -5.92 26.32 -3.68
N ARG A 65 -6.82 25.44 -3.22
CA ARG A 65 -7.67 25.69 -2.05
C ARG A 65 -6.89 25.79 -0.74
N LEU A 66 -5.87 24.93 -0.56
CA LEU A 66 -5.12 24.83 0.69
C LEU A 66 -3.87 25.72 0.74
N GLY A 67 -3.32 26.10 -0.42
CA GLY A 67 -2.10 26.89 -0.50
C GLY A 67 -0.93 26.24 0.23
N ALA A 68 -0.33 26.94 1.17
CA ALA A 68 0.78 26.44 1.97
C ALA A 68 0.42 25.27 2.92
N ALA A 69 -0.87 25.01 3.13
CA ALA A 69 -1.34 23.86 3.91
C ALA A 69 -1.65 22.63 3.05
N TYR A 70 -1.22 22.59 1.79
CA TYR A 70 -1.34 21.41 0.95
C TYR A 70 -0.49 20.25 1.53
N PRO A 71 -1.09 19.09 1.77
CA PRO A 71 -0.38 17.98 2.41
C PRO A 71 0.72 17.39 1.52
N ALA A 72 1.73 16.79 2.13
CA ALA A 72 2.57 15.85 1.41
C ALA A 72 1.73 14.62 1.02
N VAL A 73 1.54 14.39 -0.29
CA VAL A 73 0.83 13.20 -0.79
C VAL A 73 1.87 12.15 -1.17
N LEU A 74 1.88 11.01 -0.47
CA LEU A 74 2.83 9.92 -0.72
C LEU A 74 2.05 8.71 -1.24
N ALA A 75 2.45 8.17 -2.37
CA ALA A 75 1.76 7.06 -3.01
C ALA A 75 2.71 5.90 -3.32
N ILE A 76 2.20 4.70 -3.16
CA ILE A 76 2.73 3.48 -3.77
C ILE A 76 1.65 2.85 -4.64
N PHE A 77 2.04 2.01 -5.59
CA PHE A 77 1.12 1.14 -6.29
C PHE A 77 0.84 -0.14 -5.50
N GLY A 78 -0.18 -0.91 -5.92
CA GLY A 78 -0.50 -2.23 -5.42
C GLY A 78 -0.47 -3.27 -6.55
N ASN A 79 -0.83 -4.52 -6.26
CA ASN A 79 -0.73 -5.60 -7.23
C ASN A 79 -1.72 -5.49 -8.41
N ASP A 80 -2.81 -4.75 -8.25
CA ASP A 80 -3.78 -4.50 -9.33
C ASP A 80 -3.40 -3.30 -10.22
N ASP A 81 -2.38 -2.52 -9.82
CA ASP A 81 -1.93 -1.35 -10.57
C ASP A 81 -0.89 -1.75 -11.64
N PRO A 82 -1.05 -1.39 -12.93
CA PRO A 82 -0.03 -1.60 -13.94
C PRO A 82 1.22 -0.75 -13.67
N ARG A 83 2.40 -1.37 -13.73
CA ARG A 83 3.67 -0.64 -13.57
C ARG A 83 3.94 0.35 -14.71
N ALA A 84 3.31 0.13 -15.87
CA ALA A 84 3.34 1.09 -16.98
C ALA A 84 2.88 2.50 -16.56
N GLU A 85 2.05 2.61 -15.52
CA GLU A 85 1.54 3.89 -14.99
C GLU A 85 2.54 4.63 -14.07
N GLU A 86 3.74 4.06 -13.82
CA GLU A 86 4.80 4.77 -13.06
C GLU A 86 5.16 6.12 -13.72
N GLY A 87 5.10 6.20 -15.05
CA GLY A 87 5.34 7.43 -15.79
C GLY A 87 4.40 8.56 -15.40
N SER A 88 3.12 8.25 -15.30
CA SER A 88 2.06 9.20 -14.94
C SER A 88 2.16 9.64 -13.47
N LEU A 89 2.49 8.72 -12.56
CA LEU A 89 2.77 9.08 -11.16
C LEU A 89 4.02 9.97 -11.03
N ALA A 90 5.06 9.72 -11.83
CA ALA A 90 6.23 10.59 -11.90
C ALA A 90 5.91 12.00 -12.46
N GLU A 91 4.88 12.14 -13.29
CA GLU A 91 4.38 13.45 -13.73
C GLU A 91 3.67 14.20 -12.60
N LEU A 92 2.85 13.51 -11.79
CA LEU A 92 2.30 14.10 -10.57
C LEU A 92 3.40 14.58 -9.63
N GLU A 93 4.48 13.81 -9.48
CA GLU A 93 5.63 14.20 -8.64
C GLU A 93 6.34 15.44 -9.19
N ARG A 94 6.60 15.49 -10.49
CA ARG A 94 7.18 16.69 -11.14
C ARG A 94 6.30 17.93 -10.98
N GLY A 95 4.98 17.75 -10.96
CA GLY A 95 4.00 18.79 -10.69
C GLY A 95 3.89 19.17 -9.20
N GLY A 96 4.58 18.48 -8.28
CA GLY A 96 4.48 18.70 -6.84
C GLY A 96 3.10 18.33 -6.27
N LEU A 97 2.39 17.39 -6.90
CA LEU A 97 1.05 16.95 -6.49
C LEU A 97 1.07 15.70 -5.63
N ALA A 98 1.95 14.73 -5.96
CA ALA A 98 2.14 13.52 -5.18
C ALA A 98 3.57 12.99 -5.38
N SER A 99 4.10 12.28 -4.41
CA SER A 99 5.43 11.65 -4.50
C SER A 99 5.30 10.14 -4.59
N HIS A 100 5.99 9.53 -5.58
CA HIS A 100 6.09 8.08 -5.66
C HIS A 100 7.08 7.56 -4.61
N ALA A 101 6.57 6.84 -3.61
CA ALA A 101 7.37 6.42 -2.46
C ALA A 101 8.04 5.04 -2.63
N HIS A 102 7.68 4.23 -3.64
CA HIS A 102 8.19 2.87 -3.79
C HIS A 102 9.73 2.83 -3.84
N ARG A 103 10.33 2.01 -2.95
CA ARG A 103 11.78 1.86 -2.77
C ARG A 103 12.53 3.16 -2.50
N ARG A 104 11.86 4.10 -1.86
CA ARG A 104 12.43 5.40 -1.49
C ARG A 104 12.19 5.68 -0.03
N CYS A 105 13.03 6.54 0.55
CA CYS A 105 12.83 7.17 1.84
C CYS A 105 12.52 8.65 1.61
N LEU A 106 11.36 9.08 2.05
CA LEU A 106 10.89 10.46 2.02
C LEU A 106 10.79 10.99 3.45
N ASP A 107 10.63 12.30 3.62
CA ASP A 107 10.45 12.92 4.93
C ASP A 107 9.07 13.54 5.06
N VAL A 108 8.44 13.33 6.22
CA VAL A 108 7.21 14.02 6.63
C VAL A 108 7.44 14.58 8.03
N ASP A 109 7.69 15.88 8.11
CA ASP A 109 7.91 16.61 9.38
C ASP A 109 8.98 15.96 10.29
N GLY A 110 10.09 15.46 9.70
CA GLY A 110 11.19 14.81 10.42
C GLY A 110 10.94 13.33 10.75
N PHE A 111 9.90 12.73 10.18
CA PHE A 111 9.68 11.27 10.22
C PHE A 111 10.09 10.65 8.88
N PRO A 112 11.08 9.72 8.86
CA PRO A 112 11.41 8.99 7.65
C PRO A 112 10.22 8.10 7.22
N VAL A 113 9.84 8.19 5.94
CA VAL A 113 8.76 7.40 5.35
C VAL A 113 9.34 6.54 4.24
N TYR A 114 9.28 5.24 4.40
CA TYR A 114 9.71 4.25 3.41
C TYR A 114 8.49 3.65 2.72
N GLY A 115 8.49 3.62 1.38
CA GLY A 115 7.42 3.00 0.60
C GLY A 115 7.85 1.68 -0.04
N TYR A 116 6.97 0.68 -0.02
CA TYR A 116 7.20 -0.60 -0.68
C TYR A 116 5.91 -1.22 -1.19
N ALA A 117 5.77 -1.33 -2.51
CA ALA A 117 4.55 -1.74 -3.20
C ALA A 117 4.36 -3.25 -3.33
N CYS A 118 5.46 -4.03 -3.39
CA CYS A 118 5.34 -5.43 -3.78
C CYS A 118 4.68 -6.30 -2.69
N VAL A 119 3.87 -7.26 -3.18
CA VAL A 119 3.21 -8.28 -2.37
C VAL A 119 3.76 -9.67 -2.70
N PRO A 120 3.57 -10.70 -1.83
CA PRO A 120 3.84 -12.08 -2.16
C PRO A 120 3.05 -12.55 -3.38
N PRO A 121 3.44 -13.67 -4.04
CA PRO A 121 2.73 -14.19 -5.20
C PRO A 121 1.26 -14.47 -4.90
N THR A 122 0.36 -13.92 -5.73
CA THR A 122 -1.08 -14.11 -5.69
C THR A 122 -1.56 -15.07 -6.78
N PRO A 123 -2.85 -15.49 -6.80
CA PRO A 123 -3.44 -16.21 -7.92
C PRO A 123 -3.58 -15.42 -9.22
N PHE A 124 -3.38 -14.08 -9.18
CA PHE A 124 -3.56 -13.22 -10.34
C PHE A 124 -2.38 -13.30 -11.31
N LEU A 125 -2.64 -12.99 -12.59
CA LEU A 125 -1.62 -13.09 -13.64
C LEU A 125 -0.76 -11.84 -13.79
N LEU A 126 -1.23 -10.65 -13.37
CA LEU A 126 -0.43 -9.43 -13.35
C LEU A 126 0.63 -9.54 -12.26
N LYS A 127 1.92 -9.42 -12.66
CA LYS A 127 3.07 -9.61 -11.76
C LYS A 127 3.96 -8.37 -11.63
N ASP A 128 3.44 -7.21 -11.95
CA ASP A 128 4.20 -5.96 -11.90
C ASP A 128 4.71 -5.64 -10.48
N TRP A 129 3.85 -5.86 -9.48
CA TRP A 129 4.13 -5.59 -8.06
C TRP A 129 4.12 -6.86 -7.21
N GLU A 130 4.40 -8.01 -7.81
CA GLU A 130 4.57 -9.25 -7.08
C GLU A 130 6.02 -9.74 -7.12
N ARG A 131 6.48 -10.25 -5.99
CA ARG A 131 7.82 -10.81 -5.80
C ARG A 131 7.75 -12.05 -4.94
N TYR A 132 8.73 -12.92 -5.07
CA TYR A 132 8.94 -13.96 -4.05
C TYR A 132 9.08 -13.31 -2.68
N ASP A 133 8.52 -13.94 -1.66
CA ASP A 133 8.51 -13.37 -0.32
C ASP A 133 9.88 -13.52 0.38
N VAL A 134 10.11 -14.62 1.07
CA VAL A 134 11.40 -14.93 1.73
C VAL A 134 12.25 -15.92 0.95
N SER A 135 11.66 -16.63 0.00
CA SER A 135 12.29 -17.64 -0.86
C SER A 135 11.46 -17.81 -2.11
N ARG A 136 11.93 -18.66 -3.05
CA ARG A 136 11.20 -18.99 -4.29
C ARG A 136 9.99 -19.93 -4.07
N PHE A 137 9.60 -20.19 -2.84
CA PHE A 137 8.38 -20.93 -2.56
C PHE A 137 7.16 -20.09 -2.94
N VAL A 138 6.18 -20.73 -3.56
CA VAL A 138 4.89 -20.14 -3.95
C VAL A 138 3.80 -20.98 -3.32
N ASP A 139 2.86 -20.35 -2.64
CA ASP A 139 1.76 -21.02 -1.98
C ASP A 139 0.85 -21.73 -2.98
N PRO A 140 0.25 -22.88 -2.59
CA PRO A 140 -0.70 -23.60 -3.44
C PRO A 140 -1.82 -22.70 -3.97
N GLY A 141 -2.01 -22.69 -5.29
CA GLY A 141 -3.00 -21.84 -5.97
C GLY A 141 -2.53 -20.46 -6.37
N SER A 142 -1.36 -20.03 -5.92
CA SER A 142 -0.75 -18.80 -6.41
C SER A 142 0.07 -19.02 -7.67
N VAL A 143 0.18 -17.99 -8.51
CA VAL A 143 0.98 -17.98 -9.74
C VAL A 143 2.35 -17.39 -9.43
N SER A 144 3.40 -18.09 -9.87
CA SER A 144 4.78 -17.65 -9.72
C SER A 144 5.01 -16.31 -10.42
N PRO A 145 5.88 -15.43 -9.88
CA PRO A 145 6.32 -14.21 -10.58
C PRO A 145 6.93 -14.49 -11.98
N GLU A 146 7.39 -15.71 -12.23
CA GLU A 146 7.95 -16.14 -13.52
C GLU A 146 6.87 -16.53 -14.55
N ASP A 147 5.68 -16.93 -14.09
CA ASP A 147 4.62 -17.52 -14.95
C ASP A 147 3.51 -16.50 -15.30
N GLY A 148 3.52 -15.30 -14.72
CA GLY A 148 2.56 -14.25 -15.04
C GLY A 148 3.03 -13.30 -16.13
N HIS A 149 2.31 -12.20 -16.31
CA HIS A 149 2.67 -11.15 -17.26
C HIS A 149 3.01 -9.84 -16.54
N ARG A 150 3.75 -8.99 -17.23
CA ARG A 150 4.11 -7.65 -16.78
C ARG A 150 3.83 -6.62 -17.84
N THR A 151 3.49 -5.41 -17.41
CA THR A 151 3.22 -4.28 -18.32
C THR A 151 4.51 -3.58 -18.76
N VAL A 152 5.62 -3.78 -18.03
CA VAL A 152 6.95 -3.28 -18.38
C VAL A 152 7.98 -4.39 -18.38
N PRO A 153 9.03 -4.30 -19.23
CA PRO A 153 10.13 -5.27 -19.19
C PRO A 153 10.88 -5.21 -17.86
N VAL A 154 11.18 -6.38 -17.30
CA VAL A 154 12.05 -6.55 -16.13
C VAL A 154 13.15 -7.55 -16.46
N THR A 155 14.27 -7.52 -15.75
CA THR A 155 15.35 -8.48 -15.96
C THR A 155 14.95 -9.87 -15.47
N GLU A 156 15.47 -10.92 -16.11
CA GLU A 156 15.27 -12.31 -15.65
C GLU A 156 15.78 -12.47 -14.20
N ALA A 157 16.90 -11.85 -13.86
CA ALA A 157 17.44 -11.90 -12.51
C ALA A 157 16.49 -11.29 -11.47
N GLU A 158 15.84 -10.19 -11.79
CA GLU A 158 14.85 -9.55 -10.93
C GLU A 158 13.61 -10.44 -10.74
N THR A 159 13.12 -11.02 -11.82
CA THR A 159 11.95 -11.91 -11.78
C THR A 159 12.21 -13.19 -11.00
N LYS A 160 13.39 -13.79 -11.21
CA LYS A 160 13.73 -15.13 -10.72
C LYS A 160 14.31 -15.14 -9.31
N TRP A 161 15.03 -14.08 -8.93
CA TRP A 161 15.78 -14.02 -7.67
C TRP A 161 15.38 -12.88 -6.74
N GLY A 162 14.57 -11.94 -7.23
CA GLY A 162 14.06 -10.84 -6.43
C GLY A 162 13.14 -11.34 -5.32
N THR A 163 13.40 -10.94 -4.07
CA THR A 163 12.56 -11.27 -2.91
C THR A 163 12.19 -10.02 -2.15
N ILE A 164 11.02 -10.03 -1.52
CA ILE A 164 10.59 -8.97 -0.60
C ILE A 164 11.61 -8.82 0.54
N ALA A 165 12.09 -9.93 1.08
CA ALA A 165 13.09 -9.91 2.15
C ALA A 165 14.36 -9.14 1.76
N GLY A 166 14.94 -9.45 0.59
CA GLY A 166 16.14 -8.76 0.09
C GLY A 166 15.88 -7.29 -0.23
N ASP A 167 14.71 -6.97 -0.77
CA ASP A 167 14.32 -5.59 -1.05
C ASP A 167 14.20 -4.75 0.22
N LEU A 168 13.61 -5.29 1.28
CA LEU A 168 13.45 -4.59 2.57
C LEU A 168 14.79 -4.36 3.27
N GLU A 169 15.72 -5.34 3.19
CA GLU A 169 17.08 -5.17 3.69
C GLU A 169 17.81 -4.05 2.96
N ALA A 170 17.69 -4.01 1.62
CA ALA A 170 18.31 -2.96 0.80
C ALA A 170 17.68 -1.58 1.07
N LEU A 171 16.34 -1.51 1.20
CA LEU A 171 15.60 -0.27 1.40
C LEU A 171 15.90 0.37 2.76
N ALA A 172 15.84 -0.40 3.83
CA ALA A 172 16.05 0.10 5.18
C ALA A 172 17.53 0.23 5.56
N GLY A 173 18.42 -0.50 4.88
CA GLY A 173 19.85 -0.55 5.23
C GLY A 173 20.07 -0.97 6.69
N GLN A 174 21.15 -0.49 7.29
CA GLN A 174 21.50 -0.77 8.70
C GLN A 174 21.10 0.36 9.66
N GLY A 175 20.45 1.43 9.16
CA GLY A 175 20.08 2.61 9.95
C GLY A 175 19.01 2.33 11.00
N ASP A 176 18.89 3.23 11.97
CA ASP A 176 17.79 3.18 12.94
C ASP A 176 16.47 3.56 12.27
N VAL A 177 15.50 2.65 12.28
CA VAL A 177 14.15 2.85 11.76
C VAL A 177 13.11 3.06 12.86
N SER A 178 13.55 3.25 14.09
CA SER A 178 12.66 3.31 15.26
C SER A 178 11.62 4.44 15.22
N ARG A 179 11.87 5.48 14.45
CA ARG A 179 10.95 6.59 14.18
C ARG A 179 10.35 6.55 12.78
N ALA A 180 10.66 5.51 12.00
CA ALA A 180 10.22 5.42 10.62
C ALA A 180 8.78 4.94 10.49
N VAL A 181 8.12 5.41 9.43
CA VAL A 181 6.87 4.90 8.91
C VAL A 181 7.18 4.05 7.67
N PHE A 182 6.58 2.87 7.58
CA PHE A 182 6.64 2.07 6.36
C PHE A 182 5.26 2.00 5.71
N LEU A 183 5.17 2.49 4.49
CA LEU A 183 3.99 2.36 3.64
C LEU A 183 4.15 1.10 2.80
N PHE A 184 3.52 0.03 3.23
CA PHE A 184 3.45 -1.26 2.55
C PHE A 184 2.09 -1.44 1.87
N HIS A 185 2.06 -2.14 0.73
CA HIS A 185 0.77 -2.66 0.25
C HIS A 185 0.41 -3.95 0.99
N ALA A 186 1.31 -4.94 1.04
CA ALA A 186 1.08 -6.20 1.75
C ALA A 186 1.05 -6.03 3.28
N PRO A 187 0.10 -6.65 4.00
CA PRO A 187 0.13 -6.77 5.45
C PRO A 187 1.16 -7.82 5.92
N PRO A 188 1.58 -7.77 7.21
CA PRO A 188 2.45 -8.78 7.79
C PRO A 188 1.71 -10.11 7.96
N TYR A 189 2.39 -11.22 7.62
CA TYR A 189 1.87 -12.58 7.76
C TYR A 189 1.45 -12.91 9.20
N ARG A 190 0.31 -13.62 9.34
CA ARG A 190 -0.30 -14.00 10.64
C ARG A 190 -0.51 -12.81 11.57
N SER A 191 -1.04 -11.75 11.01
CA SER A 191 -1.57 -10.60 11.74
C SER A 191 -3.09 -10.58 11.69
N ALA A 192 -3.70 -9.66 12.41
CA ALA A 192 -5.14 -9.40 12.25
C ALA A 192 -5.49 -8.75 10.90
N LEU A 193 -4.48 -8.36 10.09
CA LEU A 193 -4.64 -7.57 8.87
C LEU A 193 -4.54 -8.41 7.58
N ASP A 194 -4.19 -9.69 7.65
CA ASP A 194 -3.88 -10.53 6.49
C ASP A 194 -4.83 -11.73 6.30
N ARG A 195 -5.97 -11.73 6.96
CA ARG A 195 -6.94 -12.81 6.95
C ARG A 195 -7.80 -12.76 5.68
N ALA A 196 -7.63 -13.71 4.77
CA ALA A 196 -8.46 -13.89 3.58
C ALA A 196 -9.62 -14.87 3.81
N ALA A 197 -10.68 -14.77 3.00
CA ALA A 197 -11.87 -15.63 3.05
C ALA A 197 -11.62 -16.98 2.35
N LEU A 198 -10.61 -17.73 2.80
CA LEU A 198 -10.14 -18.99 2.21
C LEU A 198 -10.45 -20.22 3.06
N ASP A 199 -11.34 -20.10 4.06
CA ASP A 199 -11.70 -21.20 4.95
C ASP A 199 -12.18 -22.44 4.21
N GLY A 200 -11.55 -23.59 4.51
CA GLY A 200 -11.88 -24.88 3.93
C GLY A 200 -11.51 -25.04 2.44
N ARG A 201 -10.86 -24.05 1.82
CA ARG A 201 -10.36 -24.20 0.44
C ARG A 201 -9.15 -25.10 0.39
N THR A 202 -9.08 -25.90 -0.67
CA THR A 202 -7.94 -26.77 -0.98
C THR A 202 -7.54 -26.60 -2.45
N VAL A 203 -6.25 -26.73 -2.73
CA VAL A 203 -5.69 -26.84 -4.07
C VAL A 203 -4.94 -28.18 -4.14
N ASP A 204 -5.29 -29.05 -5.08
CA ASP A 204 -4.73 -30.41 -5.20
C ASP A 204 -4.73 -31.18 -3.87
N HIS A 205 -5.84 -31.09 -3.11
CA HIS A 205 -6.05 -31.69 -1.79
C HIS A 205 -5.18 -31.07 -0.66
N VAL A 206 -4.38 -30.05 -0.93
CA VAL A 206 -3.61 -29.30 0.09
C VAL A 206 -4.46 -28.13 0.62
N PRO A 207 -4.67 -28.01 1.93
CA PRO A 207 -5.33 -26.83 2.50
C PRO A 207 -4.59 -25.54 2.15
N VAL A 208 -5.32 -24.52 1.69
CA VAL A 208 -4.77 -23.20 1.44
C VAL A 208 -4.65 -22.47 2.77
N ASP A 209 -3.53 -21.76 2.99
CA ASP A 209 -3.39 -20.89 4.16
C ASP A 209 -4.37 -19.70 4.01
N VAL A 210 -5.02 -19.36 5.10
CA VAL A 210 -5.95 -18.24 5.16
C VAL A 210 -5.23 -16.92 5.45
N HIS A 211 -3.97 -16.99 5.86
CA HIS A 211 -3.09 -15.86 6.07
C HIS A 211 -2.26 -15.60 4.81
N VAL A 212 -2.58 -14.53 4.09
CA VAL A 212 -2.00 -14.21 2.78
C VAL A 212 -1.00 -13.04 2.82
N GLY A 213 -0.66 -12.58 4.01
CA GLY A 213 0.32 -11.52 4.22
C GLY A 213 1.76 -11.97 3.97
N SER A 214 2.69 -11.01 3.98
CA SER A 214 4.11 -11.26 3.73
C SER A 214 4.85 -11.71 5.00
N ILE A 215 5.52 -12.86 4.91
CA ILE A 215 6.44 -13.36 5.95
C ILE A 215 7.66 -12.43 6.06
N ALA A 216 8.14 -11.90 4.95
CA ALA A 216 9.26 -10.96 4.92
C ALA A 216 8.92 -9.67 5.67
N VAL A 217 7.74 -9.09 5.40
CA VAL A 217 7.25 -7.91 6.14
C VAL A 217 7.11 -8.23 7.62
N ARG A 218 6.53 -9.37 7.98
CA ARG A 218 6.41 -9.80 9.39
C ARG A 218 7.75 -9.86 10.08
N ARG A 219 8.73 -10.58 9.50
CA ARG A 219 10.08 -10.71 10.05
C ARG A 219 10.82 -9.38 10.14
N PHE A 220 10.66 -8.53 9.12
CA PHE A 220 11.22 -7.18 9.12
C PHE A 220 10.70 -6.34 10.28
N VAL A 221 9.39 -6.32 10.48
CA VAL A 221 8.76 -5.56 11.57
C VAL A 221 9.21 -6.11 12.93
N GLU A 222 9.24 -7.44 13.11
CA GLU A 222 9.73 -8.07 14.35
C GLU A 222 11.18 -7.71 14.67
N ALA A 223 12.05 -7.71 13.67
CA ALA A 223 13.48 -7.47 13.84
C ALA A 223 13.82 -5.98 14.00
N ARG A 224 13.18 -5.10 13.22
CA ARG A 224 13.57 -3.69 13.10
C ARG A 224 12.70 -2.72 13.90
N GLN A 225 11.49 -3.13 14.27
CA GLN A 225 10.57 -2.39 15.13
C GLN A 225 10.39 -0.91 14.71
N PRO A 226 9.95 -0.62 13.46
CA PRO A 226 9.62 0.76 13.07
C PRO A 226 8.51 1.33 13.98
N LEU A 227 8.29 2.64 13.91
CA LEU A 227 7.23 3.32 14.65
C LEU A 227 5.84 2.83 14.20
N LEU A 228 5.63 2.82 12.89
CA LEU A 228 4.32 2.60 12.27
C LEU A 228 4.49 1.86 10.94
N THR A 229 3.55 0.97 10.63
CA THR A 229 3.38 0.40 9.29
C THR A 229 1.94 0.57 8.81
N LEU A 230 1.77 0.92 7.53
CA LEU A 230 0.50 1.16 6.87
C LEU A 230 0.30 0.10 5.79
N HIS A 231 -0.90 -0.51 5.70
CA HIS A 231 -1.17 -1.68 4.88
C HIS A 231 -2.51 -1.59 4.14
N GLY A 232 -2.59 -2.28 2.99
CA GLY A 232 -3.79 -2.49 2.20
C GLY A 232 -3.98 -3.97 1.86
N HIS A 233 -4.36 -4.26 0.61
CA HIS A 233 -4.34 -5.53 -0.08
C HIS A 233 -5.41 -6.55 0.33
N VAL A 234 -5.57 -6.89 1.60
CA VAL A 234 -6.51 -7.93 2.04
C VAL A 234 -7.83 -7.30 2.49
N HIS A 235 -8.73 -7.09 1.53
CA HIS A 235 -9.92 -6.26 1.68
C HIS A 235 -10.85 -6.74 2.79
N GLU A 236 -11.09 -8.06 2.88
CA GLU A 236 -12.02 -8.67 3.83
C GLU A 236 -11.46 -8.88 5.23
N SER A 237 -10.15 -8.65 5.43
CA SER A 237 -9.50 -8.98 6.69
C SER A 237 -10.16 -8.31 7.90
N ALA A 238 -10.42 -7.00 7.80
CA ALA A 238 -11.05 -6.26 8.90
C ALA A 238 -12.45 -6.77 9.25
N ARG A 239 -13.23 -7.23 8.26
CA ARG A 239 -14.55 -7.84 8.49
C ARG A 239 -14.44 -9.22 9.13
N LEU A 240 -13.44 -10.03 8.72
CA LEU A 240 -13.24 -11.39 9.22
C LEU A 240 -12.66 -11.43 10.63
N THR A 241 -11.73 -10.54 10.94
CA THR A 241 -11.02 -10.50 12.23
C THR A 241 -11.66 -9.54 13.25
N GLY A 242 -12.47 -8.59 12.78
CA GLY A 242 -12.97 -7.49 13.60
C GLY A 242 -11.92 -6.41 13.90
N ALA A 243 -10.73 -6.48 13.28
CA ALA A 243 -9.62 -5.58 13.55
C ALA A 243 -9.04 -5.00 12.25
N TRP A 244 -8.77 -3.72 12.25
CA TRP A 244 -8.10 -2.96 11.19
C TRP A 244 -6.73 -2.44 11.65
N GLN A 245 -6.36 -2.73 12.89
CA GLN A 245 -5.06 -2.43 13.49
C GLN A 245 -4.54 -3.65 14.24
N ASP A 246 -3.23 -3.75 14.30
CA ASP A 246 -2.51 -4.79 15.03
C ASP A 246 -1.22 -4.20 15.64
N ARG A 247 -0.54 -4.96 16.50
CA ARG A 247 0.71 -4.54 17.11
C ARG A 247 1.73 -5.68 17.07
N ILE A 248 2.89 -5.39 16.53
CA ILE A 248 4.01 -6.35 16.48
C ILE A 248 5.17 -5.77 17.30
N GLY A 249 5.34 -6.25 18.52
CA GLY A 249 6.25 -5.64 19.48
C GLY A 249 5.80 -4.22 19.82
N ARG A 250 6.65 -3.21 19.54
CA ARG A 250 6.27 -1.80 19.71
C ARG A 250 5.63 -1.17 18.47
N THR A 251 5.75 -1.80 17.30
CA THR A 251 5.25 -1.26 16.04
C THR A 251 3.73 -1.32 15.99
N VAL A 252 3.11 -0.19 15.67
CA VAL A 252 1.68 -0.11 15.34
C VAL A 252 1.52 -0.48 13.85
N CYS A 253 0.58 -1.36 13.52
CA CYS A 253 0.25 -1.76 12.15
C CYS A 253 -1.19 -1.36 11.86
N LEU A 254 -1.43 -0.52 10.83
CA LEU A 254 -2.76 -0.02 10.48
C LEU A 254 -3.12 -0.47 9.06
N SER A 255 -4.38 -0.85 8.85
CA SER A 255 -4.91 -1.21 7.53
C SER A 255 -6.07 -0.31 7.13
N ALA A 256 -6.03 0.19 5.89
CA ALA A 256 -7.14 0.87 5.23
C ALA A 256 -7.85 -0.02 4.20
N ALA A 257 -7.51 -1.31 4.10
CA ALA A 257 -8.19 -2.26 3.22
C ALA A 257 -9.66 -2.43 3.63
N HIS A 258 -10.57 -2.46 2.64
CA HIS A 258 -12.01 -2.59 2.89
C HIS A 258 -12.72 -3.21 1.68
N ASP A 259 -13.58 -4.19 1.93
CA ASP A 259 -14.33 -4.93 0.92
C ASP A 259 -15.72 -4.33 0.58
N GLY A 260 -16.16 -3.28 1.28
CA GLY A 260 -17.40 -2.54 1.00
C GLY A 260 -17.25 -1.46 -0.07
N PRO A 261 -18.32 -0.73 -0.40
CA PRO A 261 -18.27 0.39 -1.34
C PRO A 261 -17.63 1.66 -0.74
N GLU A 262 -17.60 1.79 0.57
CA GLU A 262 -17.15 2.97 1.29
C GLU A 262 -15.62 3.13 1.19
N LEU A 263 -15.15 4.34 1.44
CA LEU A 263 -13.75 4.61 1.75
C LEU A 263 -13.48 4.24 3.21
N ALA A 264 -12.53 3.35 3.46
CA ALA A 264 -11.96 3.23 4.81
C ALA A 264 -10.85 4.29 4.98
N LEU A 265 -11.15 5.33 5.73
CA LEU A 265 -10.21 6.42 6.00
C LEU A 265 -9.62 6.26 7.39
N VAL A 266 -8.30 6.07 7.44
CA VAL A 266 -7.54 6.02 8.69
C VAL A 266 -6.94 7.39 8.99
N ARG A 267 -7.16 7.88 10.21
CA ARG A 267 -6.58 9.12 10.74
C ARG A 267 -5.63 8.79 11.87
N PHE A 268 -4.44 9.35 11.84
CA PHE A 268 -3.45 9.13 12.87
C PHE A 268 -2.52 10.34 13.06
N ASP A 269 -1.81 10.35 14.17
CA ASP A 269 -0.77 11.32 14.47
C ASP A 269 0.57 10.58 14.57
N LEU A 270 1.62 11.08 13.89
CA LEU A 270 2.93 10.43 13.86
C LEU A 270 3.61 10.40 15.23
N GLU A 271 3.27 11.31 16.13
CA GLU A 271 3.76 11.28 17.52
C GLU A 271 2.99 10.25 18.39
N ARG A 272 1.76 9.87 17.98
CA ARG A 272 0.89 8.96 18.74
C ARG A 272 0.09 8.04 17.82
N PRO A 273 0.75 7.16 17.07
CA PRO A 273 0.06 6.30 16.07
C PRO A 273 -0.89 5.28 16.71
N ASP A 274 -0.76 4.99 17.98
CA ASP A 274 -1.65 4.12 18.76
C ASP A 274 -3.04 4.74 19.03
N GLU A 275 -3.20 6.05 18.88
CA GLU A 275 -4.49 6.75 18.95
C GLU A 275 -5.21 6.83 17.59
N ALA A 276 -4.78 6.06 16.59
CA ALA A 276 -5.38 6.06 15.27
C ALA A 276 -6.87 5.71 15.31
N THR A 277 -7.62 6.30 14.38
CA THR A 277 -9.06 6.01 14.18
C THR A 277 -9.32 5.62 12.73
N ARG A 278 -10.33 4.81 12.50
CA ARG A 278 -10.78 4.42 11.16
C ARG A 278 -12.27 4.69 11.03
N GLU A 279 -12.65 5.30 9.91
CA GLU A 279 -14.04 5.61 9.57
C GLU A 279 -14.34 5.07 8.16
N LEU A 280 -15.56 4.61 7.95
CA LEU A 280 -16.09 4.26 6.63
C LEU A 280 -16.93 5.42 6.11
N LEU A 281 -16.56 6.00 4.97
CA LEU A 281 -17.15 7.19 4.34
C LEU A 281 -17.79 6.87 2.98
#